data_932643a8b3d42ea184385b17552d3eba
#
_entry.id   932643a8b3d42ea184385b17552d3eba
#
_cell.length_a   1.000
_cell.length_b   1.000
_cell.length_c   1.000
_cell.angle_alpha   90.00
_cell.angle_beta   90.00
_cell.angle_gamma   90.00
#
_symmetry.space_group_name_H-M   'P 1'
#
loop_
_entity.id
_entity.type
_entity.pdbx_description
1 polymer ?
#
loop_
_entity_poly.entity_id
_entity_poly.type
_entity_poly.pdbx_seq_one_letter_code
_entity_poly.pdbx_strand_id
1 'polypeptide(L)'
;MIPVLPPAALGQEIAACTVLGASIGALRAVFPARGRAAFVPDLVWMGAVLAAVQSYAAGQSSAGVLRWYMAAAAFAGAGAAAFLLGAPLRAAGGVLQRRVLRPAERRRARRRKARKLRRSAKRTAKKRKKNLPNQRRMMYNSYVLK
;
A
#
# COMPACT_ATOMS: atom_id res chain seq x y z
N MET A 1 -1.23 -29.82 31.51
CA MET A 1 -1.77 -30.82 30.56
C MET A 1 -2.58 -30.06 29.52
N ILE A 2 -2.25 -30.21 28.23
CA ILE A 2 -3.01 -29.59 27.14
C ILE A 2 -4.26 -30.45 26.93
N PRO A 3 -5.48 -29.91 27.03
CA PRO A 3 -6.70 -30.68 26.85
C PRO A 3 -6.75 -31.29 25.45
N VAL A 4 -7.06 -32.57 25.36
CA VAL A 4 -7.25 -33.28 24.10
C VAL A 4 -8.60 -32.83 23.53
N LEU A 5 -8.58 -32.15 22.39
CA LEU A 5 -9.81 -31.69 21.73
C LEU A 5 -10.56 -32.85 21.10
N PRO A 6 -11.90 -32.81 21.13
CA PRO A 6 -12.70 -33.70 20.32
C PRO A 6 -12.44 -33.46 18.83
N PRO A 7 -12.47 -34.53 17.99
CA PRO A 7 -12.11 -34.41 16.57
C PRO A 7 -12.96 -33.41 15.79
N ALA A 8 -14.21 -33.20 16.18
CA ALA A 8 -15.09 -32.20 15.56
C ALA A 8 -14.62 -30.78 15.82
N ALA A 9 -14.18 -30.46 17.04
CA ALA A 9 -13.64 -29.11 17.35
C ALA A 9 -12.32 -28.86 16.64
N LEU A 10 -11.45 -29.90 16.56
CA LEU A 10 -10.21 -29.81 15.80
C LEU A 10 -10.48 -29.45 14.31
N GLY A 11 -11.46 -30.14 13.70
CA GLY A 11 -11.84 -29.86 12.29
C GLY A 11 -12.35 -28.45 12.09
N GLN A 12 -13.14 -27.91 13.00
CA GLN A 12 -13.63 -26.53 12.95
C GLN A 12 -12.48 -25.52 13.08
N GLU A 13 -11.55 -25.72 14.00
CA GLU A 13 -10.40 -24.83 14.16
C GLU A 13 -9.51 -24.82 12.92
N ILE A 14 -9.24 -25.98 12.31
CA ILE A 14 -8.48 -26.08 11.06
C ILE A 14 -9.20 -25.37 9.93
N ALA A 15 -10.51 -25.60 9.77
CA ALA A 15 -11.30 -24.96 8.72
C ALA A 15 -11.32 -23.43 8.88
N ALA A 16 -11.56 -22.94 10.07
CA ALA A 16 -11.56 -21.50 10.35
C ALA A 16 -10.21 -20.85 10.06
N CYS A 17 -9.11 -21.46 10.50
CA CYS A 17 -7.76 -20.96 10.23
C CYS A 17 -7.43 -21.00 8.71
N THR A 18 -7.86 -22.06 8.01
CA THR A 18 -7.68 -22.16 6.54
C THR A 18 -8.43 -21.05 5.82
N VAL A 19 -9.67 -20.75 6.21
CA VAL A 19 -10.47 -19.65 5.62
C VAL A 19 -9.85 -18.30 5.93
N LEU A 20 -9.39 -18.06 7.14
CA LEU A 20 -8.67 -16.84 7.52
C LEU A 20 -7.40 -16.66 6.67
N GLY A 21 -6.59 -17.69 6.56
CA GLY A 21 -5.40 -17.66 5.72
C GLY A 21 -5.73 -17.45 4.25
N ALA A 22 -6.74 -18.13 3.72
CA ALA A 22 -7.17 -17.98 2.33
C ALA A 22 -7.65 -16.56 2.01
N SER A 23 -8.41 -15.93 2.90
CA SER A 23 -8.90 -14.56 2.72
C SER A 23 -7.74 -13.55 2.67
N ILE A 24 -6.77 -13.68 3.58
CA ILE A 24 -5.58 -12.84 3.61
C ILE A 24 -4.72 -13.11 2.36
N GLY A 25 -4.50 -14.36 1.97
CA GLY A 25 -3.76 -14.74 0.78
C GLY A 25 -4.40 -14.22 -0.51
N ALA A 26 -5.73 -14.29 -0.63
CA ALA A 26 -6.48 -13.71 -1.74
C ALA A 26 -6.30 -12.20 -1.82
N LEU A 27 -6.39 -11.50 -0.70
CA LEU A 27 -6.18 -10.06 -0.63
C LEU A 27 -4.75 -9.67 -1.08
N ARG A 28 -3.74 -10.45 -0.66
CA ARG A 28 -2.35 -10.27 -1.13
C ARG A 28 -2.21 -10.45 -2.64
N ALA A 29 -2.95 -11.39 -3.24
CA ALA A 29 -2.90 -11.65 -4.68
C ALA A 29 -3.45 -10.48 -5.52
N VAL A 30 -4.37 -9.68 -4.97
CA VAL A 30 -4.88 -8.46 -5.63
C VAL A 30 -3.82 -7.37 -5.76
N PHE A 31 -2.87 -7.30 -4.81
CA PHE A 31 -1.82 -6.28 -4.77
C PHE A 31 -0.43 -6.90 -4.99
N PRO A 32 -0.10 -7.33 -6.22
CA PRO A 32 1.18 -7.96 -6.50
C PRO A 32 2.31 -6.93 -6.40
N ALA A 33 3.19 -7.10 -5.43
CA ALA A 33 4.47 -6.39 -5.41
C ALA A 33 5.48 -7.18 -6.28
N ARG A 34 6.35 -6.49 -7.02
CA ARG A 34 7.35 -7.08 -7.90
C ARG A 34 8.76 -6.61 -7.53
N GLY A 35 9.73 -7.50 -7.75
CA GLY A 35 11.15 -7.22 -7.51
C GLY A 35 11.52 -7.25 -6.02
N ARG A 36 12.69 -6.67 -5.70
CA ARG A 36 13.23 -6.64 -4.32
C ARG A 36 12.30 -5.94 -3.31
N ALA A 37 11.45 -5.03 -3.78
CA ALA A 37 10.45 -4.37 -2.95
C ALA A 37 9.28 -5.29 -2.53
N ALA A 38 9.17 -6.50 -3.09
CA ALA A 38 8.12 -7.46 -2.72
C ALA A 38 8.35 -8.08 -1.33
N PHE A 39 9.61 -8.15 -0.88
CA PHE A 39 9.96 -8.79 0.38
C PHE A 39 9.26 -8.15 1.59
N VAL A 40 9.25 -6.83 1.67
CA VAL A 40 8.63 -6.11 2.79
C VAL A 40 7.11 -6.35 2.89
N PRO A 41 6.32 -6.19 1.82
CA PRO A 41 4.91 -6.53 1.88
C PRO A 41 4.67 -8.03 2.15
N ASP A 42 5.49 -8.93 1.66
CA ASP A 42 5.33 -10.35 1.94
C ASP A 42 5.56 -10.66 3.43
N LEU A 43 6.54 -10.05 4.07
CA LEU A 43 6.78 -10.14 5.50
C LEU A 43 5.60 -9.58 6.32
N VAL A 44 5.06 -8.44 5.91
CA VAL A 44 3.86 -7.83 6.54
C VAL A 44 2.65 -8.76 6.43
N TRP A 45 2.45 -9.40 5.28
CA TRP A 45 1.36 -10.35 5.10
C TRP A 45 1.52 -11.62 5.91
N MET A 46 2.73 -12.15 6.03
CA MET A 46 3.00 -13.28 6.95
C MET A 46 2.70 -12.89 8.40
N GLY A 47 3.12 -11.71 8.83
CA GLY A 47 2.79 -11.17 10.15
C GLY A 47 1.28 -11.02 10.35
N ALA A 48 0.55 -10.54 9.35
CA ALA A 48 -0.90 -10.41 9.39
C ALA A 48 -1.61 -11.76 9.53
N VAL A 49 -1.16 -12.80 8.82
CA VAL A 49 -1.69 -14.17 8.98
C VAL A 49 -1.48 -14.67 10.40
N LEU A 50 -0.27 -14.53 10.94
CA LEU A 50 0.04 -14.96 12.30
C LEU A 50 -0.78 -14.18 13.35
N ALA A 51 -0.91 -12.86 13.20
CA ALA A 51 -1.72 -12.04 14.09
C ALA A 51 -3.20 -12.41 14.05
N ALA A 52 -3.75 -12.69 12.86
CA ALA A 52 -5.14 -13.14 12.72
C ALA A 52 -5.38 -14.51 13.39
N VAL A 53 -4.45 -15.45 13.19
CA VAL A 53 -4.53 -16.77 13.84
C VAL A 53 -4.38 -16.66 15.36
N GLN A 54 -3.49 -15.79 15.84
CA GLN A 54 -3.33 -15.51 17.26
C GLN A 54 -4.61 -14.92 17.88
N SER A 55 -5.23 -13.96 17.19
CA SER A 55 -6.50 -13.35 17.63
C SER A 55 -7.63 -14.38 17.66
N TYR A 56 -7.69 -15.25 16.66
CA TYR A 56 -8.66 -16.35 16.65
C TYR A 56 -8.41 -17.34 17.80
N ALA A 57 -7.16 -17.73 18.02
CA ALA A 57 -6.80 -18.63 19.11
C ALA A 57 -7.18 -18.06 20.48
N ALA A 58 -6.94 -16.76 20.70
CA ALA A 58 -7.24 -16.11 21.97
C ALA A 58 -8.74 -15.92 22.22
N GLY A 59 -9.53 -15.68 21.16
CA GLY A 59 -10.94 -15.31 21.30
C GLY A 59 -11.95 -16.44 21.06
N GLN A 60 -11.63 -17.39 20.19
CA GLN A 60 -12.60 -18.37 19.69
C GLN A 60 -12.15 -19.83 19.75
N SER A 61 -10.86 -20.10 19.99
CA SER A 61 -10.38 -21.45 20.15
C SER A 61 -10.84 -22.03 21.51
N SER A 62 -11.26 -23.29 21.50
CA SER A 62 -11.69 -24.00 22.70
C SER A 62 -10.60 -24.09 23.77
N ALA A 63 -9.34 -23.96 23.41
CA ALA A 63 -8.19 -24.05 24.32
C ALA A 63 -7.58 -22.68 24.68
N GLY A 64 -7.96 -21.58 23.99
CA GLY A 64 -7.39 -20.24 24.19
C GLY A 64 -5.90 -20.11 23.87
N VAL A 65 -5.29 -21.11 23.25
CA VAL A 65 -3.85 -21.21 23.00
C VAL A 65 -3.59 -21.49 21.53
N LEU A 66 -2.63 -20.76 20.96
CA LEU A 66 -2.18 -20.98 19.60
C LEU A 66 -1.49 -22.35 19.49
N ARG A 67 -1.98 -23.16 18.56
CA ARG A 67 -1.40 -24.47 18.26
C ARG A 67 -0.76 -24.45 16.87
N TRP A 68 0.32 -25.21 16.69
CA TRP A 68 1.09 -25.23 15.44
C TRP A 68 0.25 -25.56 14.20
N TYR A 69 -0.73 -26.45 14.30
CA TYR A 69 -1.60 -26.83 13.20
C TYR A 69 -2.50 -25.68 12.72
N MET A 70 -2.89 -24.75 13.61
CA MET A 70 -3.65 -23.55 13.23
C MET A 70 -2.84 -22.66 12.30
N ALA A 71 -1.57 -22.41 12.65
CA ALA A 71 -0.66 -21.66 11.79
C ALA A 71 -0.42 -22.39 10.46
N ALA A 72 -0.17 -23.71 10.51
CA ALA A 72 0.01 -24.53 9.31
C ALA A 72 -1.22 -24.48 8.39
N ALA A 73 -2.43 -24.61 8.94
CA ALA A 73 -3.69 -24.53 8.19
C ALA A 73 -3.89 -23.15 7.55
N ALA A 74 -3.58 -22.07 8.27
CA ALA A 74 -3.68 -20.71 7.73
C ALA A 74 -2.67 -20.46 6.60
N PHE A 75 -1.44 -20.89 6.72
CA PHE A 75 -0.45 -20.77 5.64
C PHE A 75 -0.81 -21.65 4.44
N ALA A 76 -1.33 -22.86 4.67
CA ALA A 76 -1.84 -23.73 3.61
C ALA A 76 -3.01 -23.06 2.86
N GLY A 77 -3.96 -22.45 3.59
CA GLY A 77 -5.08 -21.70 3.04
C GLY A 77 -4.60 -20.50 2.22
N ALA A 78 -3.65 -19.73 2.73
CA ALA A 78 -3.07 -18.59 2.03
C ALA A 78 -2.35 -19.02 0.74
N GLY A 79 -1.58 -20.11 0.78
CA GLY A 79 -0.92 -20.69 -0.38
C GLY A 79 -1.90 -21.21 -1.42
N ALA A 80 -2.93 -21.95 -1.01
CA ALA A 80 -3.97 -22.45 -1.87
C ALA A 80 -4.74 -21.31 -2.57
N ALA A 81 -5.12 -20.26 -1.84
CA ALA A 81 -5.75 -19.09 -2.41
C ALA A 81 -4.85 -18.36 -3.41
N ALA A 82 -3.56 -18.22 -3.10
CA ALA A 82 -2.60 -17.62 -4.01
C ALA A 82 -2.42 -18.43 -5.29
N PHE A 83 -2.43 -19.75 -5.19
CA PHE A 83 -2.30 -20.66 -6.34
C PHE A 83 -3.57 -20.70 -7.20
N LEU A 84 -4.73 -20.96 -6.60
CA LEU A 84 -5.99 -21.13 -7.31
C LEU A 84 -6.55 -19.81 -7.83
N LEU A 85 -6.51 -18.77 -7.02
CA LEU A 85 -7.11 -17.47 -7.32
C LEU A 85 -6.10 -16.44 -7.81
N GLY A 86 -4.81 -16.74 -7.77
CA GLY A 86 -3.75 -15.78 -8.07
C GLY A 86 -3.80 -15.25 -9.51
N ALA A 87 -4.19 -16.04 -10.49
CA ALA A 87 -4.32 -15.59 -11.87
C ALA A 87 -5.53 -14.65 -12.07
N PRO A 88 -6.77 -15.01 -11.70
CA PRO A 88 -7.93 -14.12 -11.87
C PRO A 88 -7.85 -12.88 -10.97
N LEU A 89 -7.35 -13.00 -9.74
CA LEU A 89 -7.20 -11.86 -8.84
C LEU A 89 -6.14 -10.86 -9.34
N ARG A 90 -5.04 -11.33 -9.92
CA ARG A 90 -4.05 -10.44 -10.56
C ARG A 90 -4.64 -9.73 -11.77
N ALA A 91 -5.47 -10.39 -12.56
CA ALA A 91 -6.17 -9.74 -13.66
C ALA A 91 -7.13 -8.65 -13.16
N ALA A 92 -7.95 -8.96 -12.15
CA ALA A 92 -8.86 -8.00 -11.52
C ALA A 92 -8.11 -6.82 -10.88
N GLY A 93 -7.03 -7.11 -10.14
CA GLY A 93 -6.15 -6.08 -9.56
C GLY A 93 -5.51 -5.19 -10.62
N GLY A 94 -5.09 -5.76 -11.76
CA GLY A 94 -4.57 -5.02 -12.90
C GLY A 94 -5.60 -4.06 -13.53
N VAL A 95 -6.84 -4.48 -13.63
CA VAL A 95 -7.95 -3.63 -14.11
C VAL A 95 -8.22 -2.50 -13.13
N LEU A 96 -8.30 -2.81 -11.84
CA LEU A 96 -8.49 -1.81 -10.79
C LEU A 96 -7.36 -0.78 -10.77
N GLN A 97 -6.12 -1.23 -10.86
CA GLN A 97 -4.93 -0.37 -10.92
C GLN A 97 -4.97 0.54 -12.15
N ARG A 98 -5.33 0.01 -13.33
CA ARG A 98 -5.42 0.81 -14.56
C ARG A 98 -6.56 1.82 -14.52
N ARG A 99 -7.73 1.44 -14.02
CA ARG A 99 -8.93 2.30 -14.03
C ARG A 99 -8.95 3.33 -12.90
N VAL A 100 -8.44 2.99 -11.72
CA VAL A 100 -8.57 3.83 -10.51
C VAL A 100 -7.24 4.48 -10.13
N LEU A 101 -6.17 3.70 -9.97
CA LEU A 101 -4.92 4.22 -9.42
C LEU A 101 -4.13 5.06 -10.44
N ARG A 102 -3.98 4.59 -11.68
CA ARG A 102 -3.24 5.33 -12.72
C ARG A 102 -3.81 6.71 -13.02
N PRO A 103 -5.13 6.93 -13.17
CA PRO A 103 -5.65 8.29 -13.40
C PRO A 103 -5.45 9.19 -12.18
N ALA A 104 -5.55 8.66 -10.97
CA ALA A 104 -5.29 9.42 -9.75
C ALA A 104 -3.81 9.86 -9.65
N GLU A 105 -2.88 8.97 -9.95
CA GLU A 105 -1.43 9.28 -9.99
C GLU A 105 -1.10 10.30 -11.09
N ARG A 106 -1.68 10.16 -12.29
CA ARG A 106 -1.51 11.13 -13.38
C ARG A 106 -2.04 12.51 -12.98
N ARG A 107 -3.19 12.59 -12.30
CA ARG A 107 -3.74 13.85 -11.76
C ARG A 107 -2.81 14.46 -10.70
N ARG A 108 -2.28 13.65 -9.78
CA ARG A 108 -1.30 14.09 -8.77
C ARG A 108 0.01 14.57 -9.41
N ALA A 109 0.53 13.84 -10.40
CA ALA A 109 1.73 14.23 -11.13
C ALA A 109 1.55 15.54 -11.90
N ARG A 110 0.41 15.74 -12.58
CA ARG A 110 0.06 17.00 -13.25
C ARG A 110 -0.02 18.16 -12.27
N ARG A 111 -0.66 17.98 -11.11
CA ARG A 111 -0.72 19.00 -10.05
C ARG A 111 0.66 19.36 -9.50
N ARG A 112 1.55 18.37 -9.31
CA ARG A 112 2.94 18.60 -8.87
C ARG A 112 3.74 19.37 -9.93
N LYS A 113 3.62 19.05 -11.22
CA LYS A 113 4.25 19.78 -12.32
C LYS A 113 3.74 21.23 -12.41
N ALA A 114 2.43 21.43 -12.35
CA ALA A 114 1.83 22.76 -12.35
C ALA A 114 2.29 23.63 -11.16
N ARG A 115 2.42 23.05 -9.96
CA ARG A 115 2.95 23.76 -8.79
C ARG A 115 4.43 24.14 -8.97
N LYS A 116 5.25 23.25 -9.57
CA LYS A 116 6.67 23.56 -9.87
C LYS A 116 6.78 24.69 -10.89
N LEU A 117 6.00 24.65 -11.98
CA LEU A 117 5.98 25.70 -12.99
C LEU A 117 5.52 27.05 -12.42
N ARG A 118 4.48 27.08 -11.59
CA ARG A 118 4.05 28.31 -10.90
C ARG A 118 5.13 28.87 -9.96
N ARG A 119 5.86 27.99 -9.26
CA ARG A 119 6.97 28.43 -8.40
C ARG A 119 8.15 28.97 -9.20
N SER A 120 8.52 28.35 -10.32
CA SER A 120 9.58 28.85 -11.20
C SER A 120 9.18 30.18 -11.86
N ALA A 121 7.95 30.31 -12.36
CA ALA A 121 7.43 31.56 -12.93
C ALA A 121 7.44 32.70 -11.90
N LYS A 122 7.04 32.45 -10.64
CA LYS A 122 7.13 33.43 -9.56
C LYS A 122 8.59 33.85 -9.26
N ARG A 123 9.53 32.90 -9.30
CA ARG A 123 10.96 33.19 -9.08
C ARG A 123 11.55 34.04 -10.23
N THR A 124 11.21 33.72 -11.47
CA THR A 124 11.66 34.50 -12.62
C THR A 124 11.04 35.90 -12.65
N ALA A 125 9.74 36.03 -12.34
CA ALA A 125 9.07 37.32 -12.21
C ALA A 125 9.70 38.19 -11.10
N LYS A 126 10.05 37.58 -9.96
CA LYS A 126 10.74 38.28 -8.85
C LYS A 126 12.15 38.71 -9.23
N LYS A 127 12.89 37.89 -10.00
CA LYS A 127 14.21 38.24 -10.53
C LYS A 127 14.11 39.39 -11.55
N ARG A 128 13.14 39.35 -12.47
CA ARG A 128 12.89 40.45 -13.44
C ARG A 128 12.58 41.76 -12.74
N LYS A 129 11.71 41.75 -11.71
CA LYS A 129 11.43 42.96 -10.92
C LYS A 129 12.66 43.52 -10.20
N LYS A 130 13.58 42.67 -9.74
CA LYS A 130 14.84 43.14 -9.12
C LYS A 130 15.83 43.70 -10.12
N ASN A 131 15.83 43.21 -11.36
CA ASN A 131 16.77 43.60 -12.37
C ASN A 131 16.20 44.72 -13.34
N LEU A 132 14.97 45.18 -13.11
CA LEU A 132 14.50 46.38 -13.79
C LEU A 132 15.31 47.57 -13.26
N PRO A 133 16.07 48.26 -14.16
CA PRO A 133 16.74 49.49 -13.77
C PRO A 133 15.67 50.47 -13.28
N ASN A 134 16.00 51.13 -12.17
CA ASN A 134 15.08 52.04 -11.49
C ASN A 134 14.85 53.24 -12.43
N GLN A 135 13.81 53.17 -13.26
CA GLN A 135 13.50 54.16 -14.26
C GLN A 135 13.47 55.59 -13.70
N ARG A 136 13.14 55.73 -12.41
CA ARG A 136 13.23 57.02 -11.71
C ARG A 136 14.67 57.57 -11.57
N ARG A 137 15.70 56.71 -11.49
CA ARG A 137 17.09 57.17 -11.45
C ARG A 137 17.61 57.59 -12.80
N MET A 138 17.12 57.04 -13.89
CA MET A 138 17.55 57.47 -15.23
C MET A 138 16.94 58.81 -15.64
N MET A 139 15.70 59.13 -15.23
CA MET A 139 15.13 60.44 -15.49
C MET A 139 15.83 61.57 -14.77
N TYR A 140 16.37 61.35 -13.59
CA TYR A 140 17.06 62.37 -12.80
C TYR A 140 18.42 62.74 -13.40
N ASN A 141 19.14 61.81 -14.01
CA ASN A 141 20.42 62.08 -14.64
C ASN A 141 20.32 62.81 -16.00
N SER A 142 19.19 62.72 -16.69
CA SER A 142 19.03 63.43 -17.99
C SER A 142 18.73 64.93 -17.82
N TYR A 143 18.30 65.38 -16.61
CA TYR A 143 18.07 66.81 -16.35
C TYR A 143 19.29 67.54 -15.78
N VAL A 144 20.38 66.83 -15.42
CA VAL A 144 21.60 67.44 -14.84
C VAL A 144 22.67 67.70 -15.89
N LEU A 145 22.45 67.26 -17.13
CA LEU A 145 23.39 67.40 -18.25
C LEU A 145 22.88 68.38 -19.37
N LYS A 146 22.10 69.43 -19.01
CA LYS A 146 21.83 70.59 -19.88
C LYS A 146 22.34 71.86 -19.24
#